data_042c41b330f1e8491cbc72295c5670e9
#
_entry.id   042c41b330f1e8491cbc72295c5670e9
#
_cell.length_a   1.000
_cell.length_b   1.000
_cell.length_c   1.000
_cell.angle_alpha   90.00
_cell.angle_beta   90.00
_cell.angle_gamma   90.00
#
_symmetry.space_group_name_H-M   'P 1'
#
loop_
_entity.id
_entity.type
_entity.pdbx_description
1 polymer ?
#
loop_
_entity_poly.entity_id
_entity_poly.type
_entity_poly.pdbx_seq_one_letter_code
_entity_poly.pdbx_strand_id
1 'polypeptide(L)'
;MQALGNHYRFKLFSKNPVETNFFDDVDMVAFPGGFGDADSFATLLKNNQGRIKQFVQQGGHYLGICMGAYWAGSHYFDILDSVDAVQYLSRPGTDTRRPHAKNISVTWQGTPMNMFWYDGCALVGDPNRFETVATYANGDVMAIRQNRIGLIGCHPESEQFWYDSYSWMRPYWHERRHHQLLLEFVDQLISSN
;
A
#
# COMPACT_ATOMS: atom_id res chain seq x y z
N MET A 1 -10.86 4.39 3.34
CA MET A 1 -11.01 5.86 3.25
C MET A 1 -11.22 6.53 4.61
N GLN A 2 -11.80 5.86 5.62
CA GLN A 2 -11.99 6.45 6.96
C GLN A 2 -10.66 6.87 7.61
N ALA A 3 -9.59 6.09 7.40
CA ALA A 3 -8.27 6.37 7.98
C ALA A 3 -7.70 7.75 7.60
N LEU A 4 -8.02 8.27 6.42
CA LEU A 4 -7.50 9.54 5.90
C LEU A 4 -8.61 10.59 5.68
N GLY A 5 -9.89 10.21 5.81
CA GLY A 5 -11.05 11.01 5.36
C GLY A 5 -11.25 12.33 6.06
N ASN A 6 -10.71 12.51 7.27
CA ASN A 6 -10.79 13.77 8.01
C ASN A 6 -9.64 14.75 7.67
N HIS A 7 -8.62 14.31 6.93
CA HIS A 7 -7.40 15.05 6.67
C HIS A 7 -7.25 15.44 5.21
N TYR A 8 -7.82 14.63 4.29
CA TYR A 8 -7.68 14.81 2.84
C TYR A 8 -9.05 14.85 2.16
N ARG A 9 -9.13 15.58 1.06
CA ARG A 9 -10.28 15.52 0.15
C ARG A 9 -10.09 14.38 -0.84
N PHE A 10 -11.16 13.65 -1.13
CA PHE A 10 -11.13 12.52 -2.06
C PHE A 10 -11.91 12.80 -3.32
N LYS A 11 -11.29 12.48 -4.44
CA LYS A 11 -11.90 12.43 -5.76
C LYS A 11 -11.85 10.98 -6.23
N LEU A 12 -13.02 10.35 -6.35
CA LEU A 12 -13.08 8.93 -6.68
C LEU A 12 -13.13 8.72 -8.17
N PHE A 13 -12.48 7.68 -8.65
CA PHE A 13 -12.60 7.20 -10.01
C PHE A 13 -12.84 5.67 -10.04
N SER A 14 -13.28 5.17 -11.19
CA SER A 14 -13.59 3.76 -11.41
C SER A 14 -12.88 3.26 -12.67
N LYS A 15 -13.30 2.09 -13.17
CA LYS A 15 -12.83 1.55 -14.45
C LYS A 15 -13.17 2.39 -15.67
N ASN A 16 -14.12 3.33 -15.56
CA ASN A 16 -14.47 4.22 -16.65
C ASN A 16 -13.33 5.22 -16.91
N PRO A 17 -13.12 5.64 -18.17
CA PRO A 17 -12.14 6.66 -18.48
C PRO A 17 -12.39 7.94 -17.67
N VAL A 18 -11.34 8.47 -17.06
CA VAL A 18 -11.39 9.76 -16.38
C VAL A 18 -11.27 10.90 -17.40
N GLU A 19 -11.83 12.07 -17.08
CA GLU A 19 -11.69 13.27 -17.89
C GLU A 19 -10.23 13.74 -17.98
N THR A 20 -9.90 14.50 -19.01
CA THR A 20 -8.53 14.94 -19.28
C THR A 20 -7.93 15.72 -18.12
N ASN A 21 -8.73 16.57 -17.47
CA ASN A 21 -8.35 17.42 -16.34
C ASN A 21 -8.58 16.76 -14.97
N PHE A 22 -8.82 15.44 -14.91
CA PHE A 22 -9.15 14.76 -13.66
C PHE A 22 -8.06 14.93 -12.58
N PHE A 23 -6.80 14.95 -12.99
CA PHE A 23 -5.65 15.03 -12.09
C PHE A 23 -5.13 16.46 -11.84
N ASP A 24 -5.72 17.51 -12.44
CA ASP A 24 -5.20 18.87 -12.35
C ASP A 24 -5.19 19.43 -10.90
N ASP A 25 -6.11 18.96 -10.06
CA ASP A 25 -6.25 19.35 -8.65
C ASP A 25 -5.98 18.19 -7.67
N VAL A 26 -5.16 17.20 -8.10
CA VAL A 26 -4.84 16.00 -7.35
C VAL A 26 -3.36 15.98 -6.99
N ASP A 27 -3.04 15.81 -5.71
CA ASP A 27 -1.66 15.68 -5.23
C ASP A 27 -1.19 14.23 -5.23
N MET A 28 -2.10 13.29 -5.01
CA MET A 28 -1.75 11.87 -4.85
C MET A 28 -2.85 10.96 -5.40
N VAL A 29 -2.43 9.91 -6.09
CA VAL A 29 -3.29 8.76 -6.39
C VAL A 29 -3.06 7.65 -5.37
N ALA A 30 -4.14 7.09 -4.81
CA ALA A 30 -4.06 6.04 -3.80
C ALA A 30 -4.82 4.79 -4.23
N PHE A 31 -4.15 3.64 -4.14
CA PHE A 31 -4.73 2.32 -4.35
C PHE A 31 -4.68 1.53 -3.06
N PRO A 32 -5.80 1.37 -2.36
CA PRO A 32 -5.90 0.50 -1.19
C PRO A 32 -5.80 -0.96 -1.59
N GLY A 33 -5.70 -1.84 -0.61
CA GLY A 33 -5.95 -3.25 -0.81
C GLY A 33 -7.38 -3.52 -1.29
N GLY A 34 -7.60 -4.62 -1.98
CA GLY A 34 -8.89 -4.95 -2.56
C GLY A 34 -9.16 -6.45 -2.59
N PHE A 35 -10.35 -6.81 -3.10
CA PHE A 35 -10.72 -8.18 -3.40
C PHE A 35 -10.17 -8.61 -4.76
N GLY A 36 -9.74 -9.86 -4.86
CA GLY A 36 -9.19 -10.45 -6.07
C GLY A 36 -7.67 -10.55 -6.02
N ASP A 37 -7.10 -10.92 -7.14
CA ASP A 37 -5.66 -10.97 -7.36
C ASP A 37 -5.14 -9.70 -8.04
N ALA A 38 -3.84 -9.59 -8.16
CA ALA A 38 -3.20 -8.45 -8.79
C ALA A 38 -3.59 -8.32 -10.29
N ASP A 39 -4.01 -9.41 -10.94
CA ASP A 39 -4.44 -9.42 -12.35
C ASP A 39 -5.75 -8.67 -12.58
N SER A 40 -6.51 -8.36 -11.53
CA SER A 40 -7.64 -7.45 -11.59
C SER A 40 -7.26 -6.04 -12.09
N PHE A 41 -5.97 -5.70 -12.07
CA PHE A 41 -5.40 -4.47 -12.64
C PHE A 41 -5.90 -4.19 -14.07
N ALA A 42 -5.79 -5.18 -14.96
CA ALA A 42 -6.18 -5.01 -16.35
C ALA A 42 -7.68 -4.69 -16.51
N THR A 43 -8.52 -5.25 -15.63
CA THR A 43 -9.98 -5.01 -15.66
C THR A 43 -10.35 -3.63 -15.11
N LEU A 44 -9.69 -3.23 -14.01
CA LEU A 44 -10.05 -2.00 -13.28
C LEU A 44 -9.40 -0.75 -13.86
N LEU A 45 -8.18 -0.87 -14.40
CA LEU A 45 -7.34 0.27 -14.74
C LEU A 45 -7.03 0.42 -16.24
N LYS A 46 -7.47 -0.53 -17.09
CA LYS A 46 -7.22 -0.53 -18.54
C LYS A 46 -7.37 0.84 -19.20
N ASN A 47 -8.41 1.57 -18.84
CA ASN A 47 -8.74 2.85 -19.45
C ASN A 47 -7.97 4.03 -18.84
N ASN A 48 -7.38 3.88 -17.65
CA ASN A 48 -6.78 4.96 -16.88
C ASN A 48 -5.29 4.76 -16.61
N GLN A 49 -4.75 3.57 -16.89
CA GLN A 49 -3.35 3.20 -16.59
C GLN A 49 -2.34 4.23 -17.11
N GLY A 50 -2.46 4.60 -18.39
CA GLY A 50 -1.52 5.55 -19.00
C GLY A 50 -1.58 6.95 -18.36
N ARG A 51 -2.76 7.41 -17.98
CA ARG A 51 -2.95 8.71 -17.31
C ARG A 51 -2.41 8.70 -15.89
N ILE A 52 -2.60 7.60 -15.16
CA ILE A 52 -2.07 7.44 -13.81
C ILE A 52 -0.55 7.39 -13.86
N LYS A 53 0.03 6.60 -14.77
CA LYS A 53 1.48 6.55 -14.97
C LYS A 53 2.04 7.92 -15.32
N GLN A 54 1.41 8.65 -16.23
CA GLN A 54 1.79 10.00 -16.61
C GLN A 54 1.72 10.97 -15.42
N PHE A 55 0.64 10.92 -14.63
CA PHE A 55 0.49 11.75 -13.44
C PHE A 55 1.66 11.55 -12.46
N VAL A 56 2.03 10.31 -12.17
CA VAL A 56 3.18 10.01 -11.29
C VAL A 56 4.50 10.50 -11.91
N GLN A 57 4.71 10.27 -13.21
CA GLN A 57 5.91 10.74 -13.93
C GLN A 57 6.04 12.26 -13.95
N GLN A 58 4.94 12.98 -13.92
CA GLN A 58 4.88 14.45 -13.85
C GLN A 58 5.02 15.02 -12.43
N GLY A 59 5.29 14.16 -11.45
CA GLY A 59 5.54 14.56 -10.06
C GLY A 59 4.36 14.40 -9.11
N GLY A 60 3.27 13.75 -9.53
CA GLY A 60 2.21 13.32 -8.63
C GLY A 60 2.67 12.19 -7.70
N HIS A 61 2.10 12.14 -6.49
CA HIS A 61 2.42 11.09 -5.53
C HIS A 61 1.60 9.83 -5.79
N TYR A 62 2.16 8.68 -5.40
CA TYR A 62 1.52 7.37 -5.47
C TYR A 62 1.53 6.72 -4.09
N LEU A 63 0.37 6.28 -3.62
CA LEU A 63 0.23 5.43 -2.44
C LEU A 63 -0.34 4.08 -2.84
N GLY A 64 0.42 3.02 -2.64
CA GLY A 64 -0.01 1.64 -2.85
C GLY A 64 -0.05 0.84 -1.56
N ILE A 65 -1.21 0.25 -1.22
CA ILE A 65 -1.37 -0.61 -0.05
C ILE A 65 -1.75 -2.01 -0.53
N CYS A 66 -1.03 -3.05 -0.09
CA CYS A 66 -1.24 -4.44 -0.43
C CYS A 66 -1.32 -4.63 -1.97
N MET A 67 -2.49 -4.85 -2.54
CA MET A 67 -2.68 -4.96 -3.99
C MET A 67 -2.18 -3.71 -4.74
N GLY A 68 -2.43 -2.52 -4.20
CA GLY A 68 -1.91 -1.27 -4.76
C GLY A 68 -0.38 -1.19 -4.75
N ALA A 69 0.30 -1.86 -3.80
CA ALA A 69 1.75 -1.95 -3.80
C ALA A 69 2.26 -2.89 -4.91
N TYR A 70 1.60 -4.03 -5.15
CA TYR A 70 1.90 -4.88 -6.31
C TYR A 70 1.76 -4.12 -7.63
N TRP A 71 0.71 -3.28 -7.76
CA TRP A 71 0.46 -2.54 -8.99
C TRP A 71 1.51 -1.49 -9.33
N ALA A 72 2.32 -1.05 -8.37
CA ALA A 72 3.46 -0.18 -8.65
C ALA A 72 4.60 -0.89 -9.40
N GLY A 73 4.66 -2.23 -9.32
CA GLY A 73 5.72 -3.07 -9.88
C GLY A 73 5.76 -3.13 -11.41
N SER A 74 6.78 -3.80 -11.90
CA SER A 74 7.18 -3.85 -13.32
C SER A 74 6.13 -4.48 -14.24
N HIS A 75 5.27 -5.36 -13.73
CA HIS A 75 4.22 -6.00 -14.52
C HIS A 75 2.96 -5.14 -14.70
N TYR A 76 2.86 -4.00 -14.00
CA TYR A 76 1.67 -3.16 -13.94
C TYR A 76 1.97 -1.71 -14.31
N PHE A 77 2.02 -0.80 -13.34
CA PHE A 77 2.36 0.60 -13.63
C PHE A 77 3.81 0.81 -14.01
N ASP A 78 4.73 -0.06 -13.57
CA ASP A 78 6.16 0.07 -13.82
C ASP A 78 6.67 1.49 -13.48
N ILE A 79 6.49 1.87 -12.23
CA ILE A 79 6.86 3.19 -11.70
C ILE A 79 7.96 3.13 -10.64
N LEU A 80 8.44 1.93 -10.28
CA LEU A 80 9.48 1.72 -9.28
C LEU A 80 10.88 1.74 -9.92
N ASP A 81 11.87 2.18 -9.16
CA ASP A 81 13.26 2.19 -9.57
C ASP A 81 14.09 1.22 -8.72
N SER A 82 14.54 0.12 -9.32
CA SER A 82 15.40 -0.89 -8.69
C SER A 82 14.79 -1.56 -7.44
N VAL A 83 13.49 -1.55 -7.35
CA VAL A 83 12.70 -2.26 -6.33
C VAL A 83 11.46 -2.88 -6.98
N ASP A 84 10.97 -3.99 -6.44
CA ASP A 84 9.74 -4.61 -6.90
C ASP A 84 8.93 -5.17 -5.72
N ALA A 85 7.63 -5.36 -5.93
CA ALA A 85 6.71 -5.95 -4.97
C ALA A 85 6.54 -7.44 -5.28
N VAL A 86 6.93 -8.28 -4.33
CA VAL A 86 6.83 -9.75 -4.45
C VAL A 86 5.95 -10.31 -3.34
N GLN A 87 5.35 -11.45 -3.56
CA GLN A 87 4.49 -12.08 -2.55
C GLN A 87 5.29 -12.45 -1.28
N TYR A 88 4.93 -11.88 -0.14
CA TYR A 88 5.61 -12.17 1.13
C TYR A 88 5.51 -13.64 1.52
N LEU A 89 4.36 -14.29 1.24
CA LEU A 89 4.15 -15.71 1.51
C LEU A 89 5.24 -16.62 0.90
N SER A 90 5.83 -16.22 -0.21
CA SER A 90 6.86 -16.98 -0.94
C SER A 90 8.29 -16.66 -0.47
N ARG A 91 8.45 -15.77 0.51
CA ARG A 91 9.77 -15.36 0.99
C ARG A 91 10.38 -16.36 1.97
N PRO A 92 11.71 -16.55 1.99
CA PRO A 92 12.39 -17.35 2.99
C PRO A 92 12.13 -16.81 4.41
N GLY A 93 11.87 -17.70 5.36
CA GLY A 93 11.67 -17.31 6.76
C GLY A 93 10.36 -16.60 7.06
N THR A 94 9.41 -16.54 6.11
CA THR A 94 8.08 -15.99 6.36
C THR A 94 7.38 -16.71 7.52
N ASP A 95 6.69 -15.95 8.36
CA ASP A 95 5.90 -16.43 9.50
C ASP A 95 4.47 -16.84 9.10
N THR A 96 4.16 -16.83 7.81
CA THR A 96 2.85 -17.21 7.26
C THR A 96 2.97 -18.22 6.13
N ARG A 97 1.96 -19.10 5.99
CA ARG A 97 1.94 -20.16 4.98
C ARG A 97 0.70 -20.13 4.08
N ARG A 98 -0.21 -19.21 4.32
CA ARG A 98 -1.49 -19.16 3.59
C ARG A 98 -1.95 -17.70 3.42
N PRO A 99 -2.53 -17.35 2.27
CA PRO A 99 -3.00 -15.99 1.97
C PRO A 99 -4.36 -15.69 2.64
N HIS A 100 -4.44 -15.85 3.96
CA HIS A 100 -5.67 -15.57 4.72
C HIS A 100 -5.52 -14.33 5.57
N ALA A 101 -6.65 -13.69 5.87
CA ALA A 101 -6.70 -12.63 6.85
C ALA A 101 -6.08 -13.08 8.18
N LYS A 102 -5.09 -12.35 8.62
CA LYS A 102 -4.40 -12.58 9.89
C LYS A 102 -3.73 -11.31 10.39
N ASN A 103 -3.30 -11.38 11.62
CA ASN A 103 -2.46 -10.36 12.20
C ASN A 103 -1.03 -10.89 12.25
N ILE A 104 -0.08 -10.16 11.68
CA ILE A 104 1.32 -10.57 11.63
C ILE A 104 2.21 -9.55 12.32
N SER A 105 3.37 -10.02 12.81
CA SER A 105 4.33 -9.16 13.48
C SER A 105 5.10 -8.33 12.46
N VAL A 106 5.16 -7.03 12.69
CA VAL A 106 5.94 -6.07 11.90
C VAL A 106 6.70 -5.15 12.83
N THR A 107 7.76 -4.53 12.32
CA THR A 107 8.45 -3.43 12.99
C THR A 107 8.26 -2.18 12.15
N TRP A 108 7.52 -1.20 12.68
CA TRP A 108 7.25 0.08 12.02
C TRP A 108 8.11 1.17 12.65
N GLN A 109 9.02 1.77 11.88
CA GLN A 109 9.97 2.80 12.37
C GLN A 109 10.63 2.40 13.71
N GLY A 110 11.09 1.15 13.80
CA GLY A 110 11.73 0.61 14.99
C GLY A 110 10.79 0.14 16.11
N THR A 111 9.47 0.35 15.98
CA THR A 111 8.48 -0.06 16.99
C THR A 111 7.81 -1.38 16.58
N PRO A 112 7.97 -2.46 17.37
CA PRO A 112 7.29 -3.74 17.13
C PRO A 112 5.77 -3.60 17.33
N MET A 113 5.00 -4.17 16.42
CA MET A 113 3.53 -4.21 16.49
C MET A 113 2.96 -5.35 15.66
N ASN A 114 1.66 -5.59 15.80
CA ASN A 114 0.93 -6.50 14.93
C ASN A 114 0.06 -5.70 13.96
N MET A 115 0.02 -6.09 12.69
CA MET A 115 -0.76 -5.41 11.66
C MET A 115 -1.60 -6.38 10.85
N PHE A 116 -2.79 -5.96 10.43
CA PHE A 116 -3.65 -6.76 9.55
C PHE A 116 -2.93 -7.03 8.23
N TRP A 117 -2.95 -8.30 7.81
CA TRP A 117 -2.33 -8.78 6.58
C TRP A 117 -3.26 -9.73 5.84
N TYR A 118 -3.32 -9.62 4.53
CA TYR A 118 -4.02 -10.53 3.64
C TYR A 118 -3.25 -10.61 2.32
N ASP A 119 -2.45 -11.65 2.14
CA ASP A 119 -1.60 -11.87 0.96
C ASP A 119 -0.78 -10.65 0.51
N GLY A 120 -0.29 -9.88 1.47
CA GLY A 120 0.48 -8.67 1.22
C GLY A 120 1.88 -8.95 0.68
N CYS A 121 2.47 -7.93 0.06
CA CYS A 121 3.79 -8.02 -0.55
C CYS A 121 4.94 -7.77 0.42
N ALA A 122 6.12 -8.32 0.07
CA ALA A 122 7.41 -7.81 0.49
C ALA A 122 8.02 -6.97 -0.65
N LEU A 123 8.80 -5.97 -0.29
CA LEU A 123 9.45 -5.07 -1.23
C LEU A 123 10.93 -5.45 -1.31
N VAL A 124 11.38 -5.83 -2.51
CA VAL A 124 12.72 -6.37 -2.74
C VAL A 124 13.47 -5.52 -3.76
N GLY A 125 14.74 -5.24 -3.50
CA GLY A 125 15.55 -4.42 -4.41
C GLY A 125 16.77 -3.83 -3.73
N ASP A 126 17.36 -2.80 -4.34
CA ASP A 126 18.52 -2.10 -3.79
C ASP A 126 18.10 -1.20 -2.61
N PRO A 127 18.55 -1.50 -1.37
CA PRO A 127 18.17 -0.73 -0.18
C PRO A 127 18.65 0.74 -0.21
N ASN A 128 19.58 1.09 -1.09
CA ASN A 128 20.04 2.47 -1.26
C ASN A 128 19.07 3.31 -2.12
N ARG A 129 18.08 2.69 -2.73
CA ARG A 129 17.14 3.35 -3.65
C ARG A 129 15.82 3.74 -3.00
N PHE A 130 15.58 3.37 -1.75
CA PHE A 130 14.37 3.69 -1.00
C PHE A 130 14.64 3.81 0.50
N GLU A 131 13.75 4.49 1.18
CA GLU A 131 13.71 4.50 2.63
C GLU A 131 12.85 3.36 3.14
N THR A 132 13.40 2.51 4.01
CA THR A 132 12.63 1.46 4.71
C THR A 132 11.87 2.07 5.87
N VAL A 133 10.55 1.97 5.84
CA VAL A 133 9.66 2.45 6.91
C VAL A 133 9.28 1.33 7.85
N ALA A 134 9.05 0.13 7.32
CA ALA A 134 8.69 -1.03 8.13
C ALA A 134 9.22 -2.34 7.55
N THR A 135 9.41 -3.33 8.44
CA THR A 135 9.85 -4.68 8.09
C THR A 135 8.91 -5.73 8.66
N TYR A 136 8.86 -6.90 8.02
CA TYR A 136 8.27 -8.12 8.55
C TYR A 136 9.19 -8.78 9.60
N ALA A 137 8.67 -9.79 10.31
CA ALA A 137 9.42 -10.52 11.34
C ALA A 137 10.68 -11.23 10.81
N ASN A 138 10.68 -11.65 9.53
CA ASN A 138 11.85 -12.26 8.89
C ASN A 138 12.90 -11.25 8.38
N GLY A 139 12.66 -9.95 8.57
CA GLY A 139 13.53 -8.85 8.11
C GLY A 139 13.24 -8.34 6.70
N ASP A 140 12.36 -9.00 5.93
CA ASP A 140 11.93 -8.47 4.63
C ASP A 140 11.23 -7.11 4.77
N VAL A 141 11.45 -6.23 3.81
CA VAL A 141 10.87 -4.90 3.81
C VAL A 141 9.36 -4.96 3.55
N MET A 142 8.57 -4.31 4.41
CA MET A 142 7.11 -4.28 4.38
C MET A 142 6.55 -2.95 3.88
N ALA A 143 7.23 -1.84 4.20
CA ALA A 143 6.82 -0.51 3.75
C ALA A 143 8.04 0.34 3.40
N ILE A 144 7.91 1.10 2.32
CA ILE A 144 8.95 2.00 1.82
C ILE A 144 8.40 3.37 1.41
N ARG A 145 9.31 4.34 1.35
CA ARG A 145 9.17 5.54 0.54
C ARG A 145 10.30 5.58 -0.49
N GLN A 146 9.94 5.80 -1.75
CA GLN A 146 10.89 6.01 -2.85
C GLN A 146 10.46 7.24 -3.64
N ASN A 147 11.19 8.34 -3.54
CA ASN A 147 10.80 9.61 -4.15
C ASN A 147 9.35 9.99 -3.74
N ARG A 148 8.43 10.03 -4.70
CA ARG A 148 7.01 10.36 -4.51
C ARG A 148 6.10 9.11 -4.42
N ILE A 149 6.69 7.93 -4.22
CA ILE A 149 5.98 6.66 -4.16
C ILE A 149 6.06 6.09 -2.75
N GLY A 150 4.91 5.84 -2.13
CA GLY A 150 4.79 5.15 -0.86
C GLY A 150 4.12 3.79 -1.04
N LEU A 151 4.74 2.72 -0.55
CA LEU A 151 4.22 1.36 -0.64
C LEU A 151 4.16 0.70 0.72
N ILE A 152 3.07 -0.04 0.97
CA ILE A 152 2.83 -0.74 2.23
C ILE A 152 2.27 -2.14 1.94
N GLY A 153 2.92 -3.20 2.43
CA GLY A 153 2.50 -4.58 2.20
C GLY A 153 1.36 -5.05 3.10
N CYS A 154 1.23 -4.49 4.31
CA CYS A 154 0.12 -4.74 5.24
C CYS A 154 -0.99 -3.71 5.09
N HIS A 155 -2.01 -3.78 5.98
CA HIS A 155 -3.20 -2.93 5.92
C HIS A 155 -3.32 -2.00 7.14
N PRO A 156 -2.58 -0.89 7.23
CA PRO A 156 -2.77 0.09 8.30
C PRO A 156 -4.14 0.79 8.22
N GLU A 157 -4.78 0.80 7.06
CA GLU A 157 -6.12 1.33 6.82
C GLU A 157 -7.25 0.42 7.29
N SER A 158 -6.92 -0.78 7.81
CA SER A 158 -7.91 -1.78 8.22
C SER A 158 -8.90 -1.23 9.23
N GLU A 159 -10.18 -1.58 9.04
CA GLU A 159 -11.30 -1.12 9.85
C GLU A 159 -11.70 -2.19 10.87
N GLN A 160 -12.38 -1.78 11.94
CA GLN A 160 -12.78 -2.67 13.01
C GLN A 160 -13.55 -3.90 12.51
N PHE A 161 -14.45 -3.73 11.54
CA PHE A 161 -15.25 -4.85 11.01
C PHE A 161 -14.41 -5.94 10.33
N TRP A 162 -13.18 -5.63 9.86
CA TRP A 162 -12.27 -6.65 9.33
C TRP A 162 -11.81 -7.60 10.44
N TYR A 163 -11.56 -7.07 11.63
CA TYR A 163 -11.20 -7.86 12.81
C TYR A 163 -12.42 -8.60 13.39
N ASP A 164 -13.57 -7.95 13.41
CA ASP A 164 -14.81 -8.55 13.93
C ASP A 164 -15.31 -9.74 13.10
N SER A 165 -14.93 -9.80 11.82
CA SER A 165 -15.26 -10.89 10.92
C SER A 165 -14.66 -12.24 11.34
N TYR A 166 -13.63 -12.21 12.22
CA TYR A 166 -12.94 -13.41 12.69
C TYR A 166 -12.73 -13.32 14.21
N SER A 167 -13.26 -14.29 14.97
CA SER A 167 -13.19 -14.27 16.45
C SER A 167 -11.77 -14.17 16.98
N TRP A 168 -10.80 -14.81 16.31
CA TRP A 168 -9.36 -14.76 16.69
C TRP A 168 -8.67 -13.45 16.35
N MET A 169 -9.26 -12.60 15.49
CA MET A 169 -8.71 -11.30 15.10
C MET A 169 -9.13 -10.16 16.01
N ARG A 170 -10.31 -10.28 16.64
CA ARG A 170 -10.89 -9.21 17.49
C ARG A 170 -9.93 -8.62 18.53
N PRO A 171 -9.13 -9.41 19.26
CA PRO A 171 -8.19 -8.87 20.25
C PRO A 171 -7.09 -7.98 19.67
N TYR A 172 -6.90 -8.00 18.37
CA TYR A 172 -5.86 -7.25 17.67
C TYR A 172 -6.36 -5.94 17.07
N TRP A 173 -7.62 -5.59 17.26
CA TRP A 173 -8.10 -4.28 16.81
C TRP A 173 -7.27 -3.17 17.44
N HIS A 174 -6.69 -2.33 16.59
CA HIS A 174 -5.71 -1.32 16.96
C HIS A 174 -6.30 0.02 17.42
N GLU A 175 -7.64 0.12 17.58
CA GLU A 175 -8.34 1.33 18.04
C GLU A 175 -7.91 2.59 17.25
N ARG A 176 -7.77 2.45 15.94
CA ARG A 176 -7.32 3.49 14.99
C ARG A 176 -5.86 3.93 15.12
N ARG A 177 -5.03 3.31 15.96
CA ARG A 177 -3.60 3.64 16.04
C ARG A 177 -2.87 3.45 14.71
N HIS A 178 -3.23 2.42 13.92
CA HIS A 178 -2.64 2.21 12.59
C HIS A 178 -3.11 3.25 11.57
N HIS A 179 -4.33 3.80 11.73
CA HIS A 179 -4.77 4.93 10.92
C HIS A 179 -3.88 6.17 11.13
N GLN A 180 -3.41 6.40 12.37
CA GLN A 180 -2.46 7.47 12.65
C GLN A 180 -1.10 7.22 12.00
N LEU A 181 -0.60 5.98 12.01
CA LEU A 181 0.64 5.61 11.31
C LEU A 181 0.52 5.84 9.79
N LEU A 182 -0.62 5.48 9.21
CA LEU A 182 -0.88 5.73 7.80
C LEU A 182 -0.93 7.23 7.49
N LEU A 183 -1.57 8.03 8.33
CA LEU A 183 -1.62 9.48 8.17
C LEU A 183 -0.21 10.07 8.19
N GLU A 184 0.59 9.74 9.19
CA GLU A 184 1.99 10.19 9.31
C GLU A 184 2.84 9.74 8.12
N PHE A 185 2.63 8.52 7.62
CA PHE A 185 3.30 8.01 6.42
C PHE A 185 2.98 8.86 5.19
N VAL A 186 1.70 9.20 5.01
CA VAL A 186 1.23 10.02 3.88
C VAL A 186 1.72 11.47 4.00
N ASP A 187 1.64 12.06 5.20
CA ASP A 187 2.15 13.43 5.43
C ASP A 187 3.65 13.54 5.10
N GLN A 188 4.43 12.56 5.53
CA GLN A 188 5.86 12.49 5.22
C GLN A 188 6.12 12.26 3.73
N LEU A 189 5.32 11.41 3.07
CA LEU A 189 5.44 11.17 1.63
C LEU A 189 5.19 12.45 0.82
N ILE A 190 4.16 13.23 1.17
CA ILE A 190 3.82 14.47 0.47
C ILE A 190 4.84 15.59 0.77
N SER A 191 5.40 15.59 1.99
CA SER A 191 6.37 16.62 2.41
C SER A 191 7.79 16.36 1.90
N SER A 192 8.09 15.17 1.42
CA SER A 192 9.40 14.80 0.85
C SER A 192 9.48 15.27 -0.60
N ASN A 193 10.02 16.44 -0.82
CA ASN A 193 10.29 17.03 -2.16
C ASN A 193 11.71 16.71 -2.62
#